data_05aea3cbbca74ec958c34d385d0f7b8b
#
_entry.id   05aea3cbbca74ec958c34d385d0f7b8b
#
_cell.length_a   1.000
_cell.length_b   1.000
_cell.length_c   1.000
_cell.angle_alpha   90.00
_cell.angle_beta   90.00
_cell.angle_gamma   90.00
#
_symmetry.space_group_name_H-M   'P 1'
#
loop_
_entity.id
_entity.type
_entity.pdbx_description
1 polymer ?
#
loop_
_entity_poly.entity_id
_entity_poly.type
_entity_poly.pdbx_seq_one_letter_code
_entity_poly.pdbx_strand_id
1 'polypeptide(L)'
;TPATEDAPGVQHEECIVCGYARNENTEIPQLPHVHTGITHHEAVAANCHETGTVEYWTCSSDKCAGKYYGDADCSTELASITTPIDPDNHAGGTEVRNAVEATCSENGYTGDTYCLGCGEKIADGTVIPATGKHVDDNGEWESNDTDHWHTCGVCGTTFDKAAHEGGEANCHEKAVCEVCGSAYGELNPDNHTGGTEIRGAVEATCNADGYTGDTYCLGSV
;
A
#
# COMPACT_ATOMS: atom_id res chain seq x y z
N THR A 1 -44.42 34.76 54.89
CA THR A 1 -44.14 34.73 53.42
C THR A 1 -43.76 33.34 53.01
N PRO A 2 -44.31 32.82 51.90
CA PRO A 2 -43.96 31.49 51.39
C PRO A 2 -42.49 31.44 50.97
N ALA A 3 -41.89 30.28 51.09
CA ALA A 3 -40.55 30.02 50.52
C ALA A 3 -40.62 30.03 49.00
N THR A 4 -39.56 30.46 48.37
CA THR A 4 -39.34 30.44 46.91
C THR A 4 -38.05 29.72 46.56
N GLU A 5 -37.74 29.53 45.30
CA GLU A 5 -36.43 29.05 44.86
C GLU A 5 -35.27 30.03 45.08
N ASP A 6 -35.60 31.32 45.40
CA ASP A 6 -34.59 32.38 45.56
C ASP A 6 -34.42 32.82 47.03
N ALA A 7 -35.42 32.50 47.89
CA ALA A 7 -35.35 32.91 49.28
C ALA A 7 -36.14 31.97 50.19
N PRO A 8 -35.69 31.76 51.42
CA PRO A 8 -36.46 31.08 52.44
C PRO A 8 -37.77 31.82 52.74
N GLY A 9 -38.79 31.09 53.16
CA GLY A 9 -40.05 31.67 53.65
C GLY A 9 -40.00 31.93 55.13
N VAL A 10 -40.99 32.65 55.64
CA VAL A 10 -41.17 32.90 57.06
C VAL A 10 -42.63 32.63 57.43
N GLN A 11 -42.86 31.88 58.46
CA GLN A 11 -44.18 31.59 59.01
C GLN A 11 -44.26 31.98 60.48
N HIS A 12 -45.41 32.28 60.93
CA HIS A 12 -45.79 32.44 62.37
C HIS A 12 -47.15 31.85 62.61
N GLU A 13 -47.38 31.48 63.82
CA GLU A 13 -48.71 31.09 64.28
C GLU A 13 -49.41 32.30 64.85
N GLU A 14 -50.64 32.59 64.39
CA GLU A 14 -51.50 33.67 64.93
C GLU A 14 -52.77 33.16 65.56
N CYS A 15 -53.09 33.63 66.73
CA CYS A 15 -54.34 33.31 67.38
C CYS A 15 -55.53 34.00 66.63
N ILE A 16 -56.40 33.20 66.05
CA ILE A 16 -57.54 33.69 65.26
C ILE A 16 -58.57 34.49 66.08
N VAL A 17 -58.47 34.46 67.42
CA VAL A 17 -59.42 35.19 68.33
C VAL A 17 -58.83 36.51 68.77
N CYS A 18 -57.55 36.62 69.08
CA CYS A 18 -56.98 37.80 69.68
C CYS A 18 -55.78 38.42 68.85
N GLY A 19 -55.45 37.83 67.72
CA GLY A 19 -54.33 38.30 66.86
C GLY A 19 -52.91 38.14 67.45
N TYR A 20 -52.80 37.44 68.59
CA TYR A 20 -51.52 37.21 69.18
C TYR A 20 -50.64 36.28 68.30
N ALA A 21 -49.44 36.80 67.83
CA ALA A 21 -48.50 36.02 67.09
C ALA A 21 -47.62 35.17 67.98
N ARG A 22 -47.54 33.89 67.72
CA ARG A 22 -46.68 32.91 68.40
C ARG A 22 -45.70 32.30 67.41
N ASN A 23 -44.48 32.02 67.83
CA ASN A 23 -43.42 31.49 66.99
C ASN A 23 -43.16 32.38 65.78
N GLU A 24 -43.04 33.71 66.02
CA GLU A 24 -42.70 34.66 65.01
C GLU A 24 -41.33 34.31 64.33
N ASN A 25 -41.26 34.45 62.99
CA ASN A 25 -40.08 34.24 62.18
C ASN A 25 -39.51 32.80 62.15
N THR A 26 -40.41 31.80 62.27
CA THR A 26 -39.96 30.44 61.93
C THR A 26 -39.66 30.38 60.46
N GLU A 27 -38.36 30.08 60.13
CA GLU A 27 -37.89 29.99 58.76
C GLU A 27 -38.43 28.73 58.08
N ILE A 28 -38.97 28.90 56.89
CA ILE A 28 -39.29 27.80 55.97
C ILE A 28 -38.12 27.67 55.02
N PRO A 29 -37.47 26.49 54.93
CA PRO A 29 -36.34 26.32 54.04
C PRO A 29 -36.66 26.75 52.60
N GLN A 30 -35.70 27.33 51.95
CA GLN A 30 -35.74 27.68 50.52
C GLN A 30 -36.14 26.44 49.69
N LEU A 31 -37.01 26.66 48.71
CA LEU A 31 -37.42 25.56 47.82
C LEU A 31 -36.21 25.13 46.94
N PRO A 32 -36.10 23.81 46.68
CA PRO A 32 -35.11 23.33 45.75
C PRO A 32 -35.40 23.89 44.35
N HIS A 33 -34.34 24.09 43.57
CA HIS A 33 -34.45 24.50 42.18
C HIS A 33 -35.17 23.43 41.35
N VAL A 34 -36.10 23.87 40.50
CA VAL A 34 -36.81 22.99 39.57
C VAL A 34 -36.13 23.07 38.20
N HIS A 35 -35.60 21.95 37.75
CA HIS A 35 -35.00 21.86 36.45
C HIS A 35 -36.05 21.84 35.35
N THR A 36 -35.86 22.66 34.30
CA THR A 36 -36.81 22.78 33.18
C THR A 36 -36.05 22.78 31.85
N GLY A 37 -36.69 22.33 30.76
CA GLY A 37 -36.09 22.30 29.45
C GLY A 37 -34.82 21.47 29.41
N ILE A 38 -34.90 20.25 29.95
CA ILE A 38 -33.79 19.32 30.04
C ILE A 38 -33.49 18.79 28.65
N THR A 39 -32.19 18.85 28.24
CA THR A 39 -31.71 18.30 26.97
C THR A 39 -30.68 17.23 27.25
N HIS A 40 -30.86 16.07 26.61
CA HIS A 40 -29.91 14.96 26.65
C HIS A 40 -28.84 15.12 25.57
N HIS A 41 -27.60 14.83 25.90
CA HIS A 41 -26.46 14.79 25.01
C HIS A 41 -25.77 13.42 25.13
N GLU A 42 -25.70 12.69 24.03
CA GLU A 42 -25.05 11.37 24.01
C GLU A 42 -23.52 11.50 24.17
N ALA A 43 -22.90 10.45 24.69
CA ALA A 43 -21.46 10.36 24.79
C ALA A 43 -20.79 10.39 23.40
N VAL A 44 -19.68 11.10 23.29
CA VAL A 44 -18.82 11.08 22.12
C VAL A 44 -17.51 10.43 22.52
N ALA A 45 -17.14 9.34 21.85
CA ALA A 45 -15.89 8.66 22.13
C ALA A 45 -14.67 9.55 21.79
N ALA A 46 -13.70 9.58 22.69
CA ALA A 46 -12.38 10.17 22.40
C ALA A 46 -11.65 9.34 21.33
N ASN A 47 -10.78 10.00 20.60
CA ASN A 47 -9.90 9.32 19.65
C ASN A 47 -8.43 9.74 19.86
N CYS A 48 -7.54 9.28 19.00
CA CYS A 48 -6.09 9.51 19.14
C CYS A 48 -5.65 10.98 19.01
N HIS A 49 -6.51 11.89 18.60
CA HIS A 49 -6.18 13.32 18.44
C HIS A 49 -7.26 14.28 18.96
N GLU A 50 -8.44 13.76 19.34
CA GLU A 50 -9.54 14.57 19.87
C GLU A 50 -10.05 13.98 21.19
N THR A 51 -10.37 14.88 22.13
CA THR A 51 -11.05 14.53 23.36
C THR A 51 -12.50 14.14 23.08
N GLY A 52 -13.04 13.24 23.87
CA GLY A 52 -14.45 12.89 23.83
C GLY A 52 -15.27 13.60 24.88
N THR A 53 -16.54 13.22 25.01
CA THR A 53 -17.43 13.64 26.09
C THR A 53 -18.15 12.44 26.68
N VAL A 54 -18.40 12.47 27.98
CA VAL A 54 -19.33 11.54 28.62
C VAL A 54 -20.77 11.91 28.19
N GLU A 55 -21.71 11.01 28.39
CA GLU A 55 -23.13 11.30 28.31
C GLU A 55 -23.50 12.32 29.39
N TYR A 56 -24.29 13.35 29.04
CA TYR A 56 -24.71 14.39 29.98
C TYR A 56 -26.04 15.03 29.62
N TRP A 57 -26.62 15.73 30.61
CA TRP A 57 -27.83 16.52 30.44
C TRP A 57 -27.57 17.98 30.76
N THR A 58 -28.32 18.87 30.13
CA THR A 58 -28.32 20.31 30.40
C THR A 58 -29.74 20.78 30.74
N CYS A 59 -29.85 21.79 31.60
CA CYS A 59 -31.09 22.45 31.98
C CYS A 59 -31.12 23.87 31.39
N SER A 60 -32.27 24.31 30.85
CA SER A 60 -32.38 25.63 30.21
C SER A 60 -32.60 26.78 31.21
N SER A 61 -32.72 26.50 32.52
CA SER A 61 -32.83 27.57 33.53
C SER A 61 -31.52 28.35 33.67
N ASP A 62 -31.65 29.69 33.89
CA ASP A 62 -30.49 30.58 34.13
C ASP A 62 -29.66 30.11 35.35
N LYS A 63 -30.26 29.47 36.34
CA LYS A 63 -29.58 28.92 37.53
C LYS A 63 -28.71 27.71 37.22
N CYS A 64 -28.90 27.09 36.03
CA CYS A 64 -28.13 25.96 35.52
C CYS A 64 -27.10 26.38 34.47
N ALA A 65 -26.94 27.67 34.21
CA ALA A 65 -26.03 28.15 33.15
C ALA A 65 -24.61 27.65 33.38
N GLY A 66 -24.07 26.93 32.38
CA GLY A 66 -22.72 26.38 32.42
C GLY A 66 -22.59 25.10 33.26
N LYS A 67 -23.70 24.51 33.72
CA LYS A 67 -23.69 23.25 34.47
C LYS A 67 -24.08 22.08 33.58
N TYR A 68 -23.48 20.93 33.87
CA TYR A 68 -23.72 19.65 33.22
C TYR A 68 -24.12 18.60 34.27
N TYR A 69 -24.99 17.71 33.91
CA TYR A 69 -25.55 16.72 34.83
C TYR A 69 -25.37 15.31 34.29
N GLY A 70 -25.17 14.35 35.21
CA GLY A 70 -24.92 12.94 34.86
C GLY A 70 -26.22 12.11 34.77
N ASP A 71 -27.40 12.76 34.98
CA ASP A 71 -28.69 12.07 34.97
C ASP A 71 -29.81 12.97 34.42
N ALA A 72 -30.92 12.35 34.00
CA ALA A 72 -32.04 13.03 33.39
C ALA A 72 -32.84 13.94 34.38
N ASP A 73 -32.67 13.74 35.67
CA ASP A 73 -33.32 14.56 36.72
C ASP A 73 -32.46 15.76 37.10
N CYS A 74 -31.27 15.89 36.51
CA CYS A 74 -30.28 16.91 36.81
C CYS A 74 -29.90 16.94 38.31
N SER A 75 -29.87 15.78 38.96
CA SER A 75 -29.58 15.65 40.38
C SER A 75 -28.09 15.54 40.70
N THR A 76 -27.28 15.07 39.72
CA THR A 76 -25.84 14.84 39.86
C THR A 76 -25.08 15.79 38.96
N GLU A 77 -24.52 16.88 39.52
CA GLU A 77 -23.70 17.83 38.77
C GLU A 77 -22.34 17.22 38.42
N LEU A 78 -21.94 17.31 37.17
CA LEU A 78 -20.65 16.86 36.66
C LEU A 78 -19.62 17.98 36.72
N ALA A 79 -18.42 17.70 37.26
CA ALA A 79 -17.31 18.65 37.28
C ALA A 79 -16.70 18.89 35.91
N SER A 80 -16.79 17.90 35.01
CA SER A 80 -16.34 17.94 33.62
C SER A 80 -17.09 16.92 32.81
N ILE A 81 -17.36 17.26 31.56
CA ILE A 81 -17.92 16.34 30.57
C ILE A 81 -16.86 15.78 29.62
N THR A 82 -15.63 16.33 29.65
CA THR A 82 -14.57 15.97 28.72
C THR A 82 -13.86 14.70 29.14
N THR A 83 -13.72 13.74 28.23
CA THR A 83 -12.83 12.57 28.38
C THR A 83 -11.48 12.84 27.71
N PRO A 84 -10.38 12.34 28.26
CA PRO A 84 -9.06 12.52 27.66
C PRO A 84 -8.98 11.84 26.28
N ILE A 85 -7.99 12.22 25.48
CA ILE A 85 -7.62 11.57 24.23
C ILE A 85 -7.40 10.08 24.50
N ASP A 86 -7.91 9.24 23.61
CA ASP A 86 -7.71 7.80 23.59
C ASP A 86 -6.67 7.45 22.51
N PRO A 87 -5.41 7.18 22.87
CA PRO A 87 -4.35 6.92 21.92
C PRO A 87 -4.57 5.65 21.09
N ASP A 88 -5.35 4.70 21.60
CA ASP A 88 -5.60 3.41 20.93
C ASP A 88 -6.78 3.48 19.94
N ASN A 89 -7.61 4.51 20.04
CA ASN A 89 -8.74 4.73 19.12
C ASN A 89 -8.30 5.59 17.94
N HIS A 90 -7.62 4.99 16.98
CA HIS A 90 -7.12 5.67 15.80
C HIS A 90 -8.26 6.12 14.87
N ALA A 91 -8.32 7.43 14.59
CA ALA A 91 -9.31 8.05 13.72
C ALA A 91 -8.62 9.01 12.72
N GLY A 92 -9.38 9.41 11.68
CA GLY A 92 -8.88 10.32 10.65
C GLY A 92 -8.36 9.63 9.39
N GLY A 93 -8.47 8.30 9.32
CA GLY A 93 -7.99 7.50 8.18
C GLY A 93 -6.56 7.02 8.34
N THR A 94 -6.05 6.37 7.29
CA THR A 94 -4.70 5.77 7.29
C THR A 94 -3.96 6.09 6.01
N GLU A 95 -2.62 6.06 6.06
CA GLU A 95 -1.74 6.09 4.90
C GLU A 95 -0.69 4.99 4.98
N VAL A 96 -0.25 4.53 3.81
CA VAL A 96 0.86 3.58 3.70
C VAL A 96 2.14 4.33 3.36
N ARG A 97 3.23 4.05 4.10
CA ARG A 97 4.55 4.66 3.87
C ARG A 97 5.60 3.57 3.62
N ASN A 98 6.65 3.93 2.89
CA ASN A 98 7.80 3.06 2.59
C ASN A 98 7.44 1.79 1.80
N ALA A 99 6.36 1.80 1.02
CA ALA A 99 6.07 0.73 0.09
C ALA A 99 7.14 0.70 -1.02
N VAL A 100 7.59 -0.51 -1.36
CA VAL A 100 8.56 -0.77 -2.43
C VAL A 100 8.06 -1.94 -3.25
N GLU A 101 8.00 -1.80 -4.55
CA GLU A 101 7.62 -2.91 -5.43
C GLU A 101 8.73 -3.95 -5.52
N ALA A 102 8.35 -5.23 -5.61
CA ALA A 102 9.30 -6.31 -5.84
C ALA A 102 9.77 -6.29 -7.30
N THR A 103 11.07 -6.55 -7.49
CA THR A 103 11.66 -6.76 -8.83
C THR A 103 11.79 -8.26 -9.11
N CYS A 104 12.42 -8.60 -10.22
CA CYS A 104 12.76 -10.00 -10.53
C CYS A 104 13.79 -10.60 -9.57
N SER A 105 14.66 -9.78 -8.96
CA SER A 105 15.79 -10.21 -8.11
C SER A 105 15.72 -9.69 -6.68
N GLU A 106 14.93 -8.65 -6.42
CA GLU A 106 14.86 -7.99 -5.11
C GLU A 106 13.45 -8.06 -4.56
N ASN A 107 13.37 -8.30 -3.25
CA ASN A 107 12.11 -8.28 -2.55
C ASN A 107 11.55 -6.86 -2.48
N GLY A 108 10.24 -6.74 -2.60
CA GLY A 108 9.49 -5.54 -2.29
C GLY A 108 9.00 -5.52 -0.83
N TYR A 109 8.24 -4.50 -0.52
CA TYR A 109 7.62 -4.28 0.78
C TYR A 109 6.26 -3.60 0.63
N THR A 110 5.22 -4.08 1.33
CA THR A 110 3.88 -3.47 1.23
C THR A 110 3.78 -2.10 1.87
N GLY A 111 4.79 -1.71 2.67
CA GLY A 111 4.80 -0.48 3.44
C GLY A 111 4.10 -0.60 4.79
N ASP A 112 4.50 0.26 5.73
CA ASP A 112 3.87 0.39 7.04
C ASP A 112 2.64 1.28 6.97
N THR A 113 1.61 0.95 7.76
CA THR A 113 0.39 1.75 7.84
C THR A 113 0.45 2.70 9.03
N TYR A 114 0.18 3.98 8.78
CA TYR A 114 0.18 5.07 9.76
C TYR A 114 -1.20 5.69 9.89
N CYS A 115 -1.55 6.09 11.10
CA CYS A 115 -2.75 6.89 11.36
C CYS A 115 -2.53 8.33 10.87
N LEU A 116 -3.47 8.88 10.10
CA LEU A 116 -3.41 10.27 9.65
C LEU A 116 -3.73 11.26 10.77
N GLY A 117 -4.52 10.85 11.77
CA GLY A 117 -4.89 11.72 12.89
C GLY A 117 -3.74 12.00 13.85
N CYS A 118 -3.00 10.98 14.30
CA CYS A 118 -1.89 11.11 15.24
C CYS A 118 -0.50 10.90 14.64
N GLY A 119 -0.40 10.37 13.41
CA GLY A 119 0.87 10.07 12.77
C GLY A 119 1.56 8.79 13.27
N GLU A 120 0.95 8.03 14.15
CA GLU A 120 1.51 6.83 14.73
C GLU A 120 1.43 5.64 13.76
N LYS A 121 2.42 4.75 13.81
CA LYS A 121 2.41 3.51 13.05
C LYS A 121 1.46 2.50 13.72
N ILE A 122 0.43 2.09 12.99
CA ILE A 122 -0.62 1.18 13.48
C ILE A 122 -0.48 -0.25 12.96
N ALA A 123 0.27 -0.44 11.87
CA ALA A 123 0.57 -1.78 11.36
C ALA A 123 1.90 -1.81 10.61
N ASP A 124 2.62 -2.94 10.75
CA ASP A 124 3.79 -3.25 9.95
C ASP A 124 3.37 -3.78 8.57
N GLY A 125 4.13 -3.41 7.55
CA GLY A 125 4.02 -4.02 6.25
C GLY A 125 4.58 -5.44 6.20
N THR A 126 4.48 -6.06 5.06
CA THR A 126 5.01 -7.40 4.78
C THR A 126 5.97 -7.38 3.61
N VAL A 127 6.92 -8.31 3.61
CA VAL A 127 7.84 -8.51 2.48
C VAL A 127 7.06 -9.10 1.30
N ILE A 128 7.25 -8.50 0.13
CA ILE A 128 6.79 -9.05 -1.15
C ILE A 128 7.97 -9.80 -1.77
N PRO A 129 7.93 -11.13 -1.93
CA PRO A 129 9.04 -11.86 -2.51
C PRO A 129 9.38 -11.37 -3.92
N ALA A 130 10.68 -11.41 -4.28
CA ALA A 130 11.15 -11.19 -5.65
C ALA A 130 10.39 -12.12 -6.60
N THR A 131 10.04 -11.62 -7.78
CA THR A 131 9.19 -12.36 -8.72
C THR A 131 9.91 -13.53 -9.39
N GLY A 132 11.23 -13.48 -9.49
CA GLY A 132 12.06 -14.45 -10.23
C GLY A 132 11.79 -14.47 -11.74
N LYS A 133 10.91 -13.62 -12.24
CA LYS A 133 10.57 -13.54 -13.67
C LYS A 133 11.47 -12.48 -14.33
N HIS A 134 12.39 -12.95 -15.14
CA HIS A 134 13.24 -12.09 -15.95
C HIS A 134 12.53 -11.74 -17.26
N VAL A 135 12.71 -10.49 -17.69
CA VAL A 135 12.13 -9.97 -18.93
C VAL A 135 13.25 -9.32 -19.72
N ASP A 136 13.34 -9.66 -21.00
CA ASP A 136 14.14 -8.93 -21.97
C ASP A 136 13.28 -7.84 -22.59
N ASP A 137 13.65 -6.58 -22.33
CA ASP A 137 12.90 -5.42 -22.83
C ASP A 137 12.99 -5.26 -24.34
N ASN A 138 14.02 -5.82 -24.97
CA ASN A 138 14.27 -5.68 -26.42
C ASN A 138 13.81 -6.92 -27.21
N GLY A 139 13.68 -8.09 -26.55
CA GLY A 139 13.37 -9.37 -27.20
C GLY A 139 14.46 -9.85 -28.15
N GLU A 140 15.69 -9.33 -28.01
CA GLU A 140 16.82 -9.68 -28.85
C GLU A 140 17.69 -10.73 -28.21
N TRP A 141 18.12 -11.73 -29.00
CA TRP A 141 19.06 -12.74 -28.56
C TRP A 141 20.49 -12.21 -28.52
N GLU A 142 21.18 -12.39 -27.43
CA GLU A 142 22.62 -12.31 -27.34
C GLU A 142 23.23 -13.70 -27.60
N SER A 143 24.41 -13.77 -28.20
CA SER A 143 25.03 -15.03 -28.54
C SER A 143 26.56 -14.95 -28.56
N ASN A 144 27.20 -16.13 -28.47
CA ASN A 144 28.61 -16.36 -28.78
C ASN A 144 28.72 -17.55 -29.75
N ASP A 145 29.90 -18.12 -29.91
CA ASP A 145 30.10 -19.24 -30.85
C ASP A 145 29.40 -20.56 -30.41
N THR A 146 28.94 -20.68 -29.15
CA THR A 146 28.39 -21.92 -28.59
C THR A 146 26.94 -21.80 -28.12
N ASP A 147 26.58 -20.65 -27.58
CA ASP A 147 25.29 -20.45 -26.88
C ASP A 147 24.61 -19.15 -27.31
N HIS A 148 23.33 -19.10 -27.08
CA HIS A 148 22.50 -17.90 -27.10
C HIS A 148 21.76 -17.73 -25.78
N TRP A 149 21.37 -16.48 -25.43
CA TRP A 149 20.64 -16.14 -24.19
C TRP A 149 19.95 -14.81 -24.34
N HIS A 150 19.06 -14.51 -23.38
CA HIS A 150 18.53 -13.17 -23.14
C HIS A 150 19.17 -12.55 -21.88
N THR A 151 19.27 -11.24 -21.82
CA THR A 151 19.72 -10.50 -20.64
C THR A 151 18.56 -9.67 -20.09
N CYS A 152 18.23 -9.85 -18.80
CA CYS A 152 17.16 -9.10 -18.15
C CYS A 152 17.51 -7.61 -18.05
N GLY A 153 16.67 -6.74 -18.61
CA GLY A 153 16.86 -5.28 -18.58
C GLY A 153 16.83 -4.67 -17.17
N VAL A 154 16.18 -5.36 -16.22
CA VAL A 154 16.03 -4.87 -14.84
C VAL A 154 17.23 -5.25 -13.95
N CYS A 155 17.67 -6.51 -13.98
CA CYS A 155 18.70 -7.03 -13.05
C CYS A 155 20.01 -7.47 -13.72
N GLY A 156 20.09 -7.46 -15.06
CA GLY A 156 21.29 -7.88 -15.81
C GLY A 156 21.56 -9.39 -15.79
N THR A 157 20.67 -10.21 -15.20
CA THR A 157 20.85 -11.66 -15.19
C THR A 157 20.52 -12.24 -16.55
N THR A 158 21.38 -13.16 -17.03
CA THR A 158 21.11 -13.92 -18.25
C THR A 158 20.10 -15.05 -17.97
N PHE A 159 19.19 -15.26 -18.90
CA PHE A 159 18.17 -16.31 -18.82
C PHE A 159 17.91 -16.93 -20.19
N ASP A 160 17.22 -18.06 -20.25
CA ASP A 160 16.96 -18.88 -21.46
C ASP A 160 18.25 -19.22 -22.22
N LYS A 161 19.35 -19.41 -21.49
CA LYS A 161 20.62 -19.78 -22.10
C LYS A 161 20.55 -21.22 -22.62
N ALA A 162 20.83 -21.38 -23.91
CA ALA A 162 20.85 -22.67 -24.58
C ALA A 162 21.98 -22.72 -25.64
N ALA A 163 22.41 -23.94 -26.00
CA ALA A 163 23.30 -24.14 -27.11
C ALA A 163 22.60 -23.80 -28.44
N HIS A 164 23.38 -23.40 -29.43
CA HIS A 164 22.85 -23.21 -30.77
C HIS A 164 22.37 -24.51 -31.37
N GLU A 165 21.25 -24.47 -32.12
CA GLU A 165 20.67 -25.62 -32.80
C GLU A 165 20.17 -25.25 -34.19
N GLY A 166 20.10 -26.28 -35.05
CA GLY A 166 19.66 -26.13 -36.44
C GLY A 166 20.69 -25.52 -37.37
N GLY A 167 20.34 -25.44 -38.64
CA GLY A 167 21.25 -25.02 -39.69
C GLY A 167 22.35 -26.04 -40.04
N GLU A 168 23.00 -25.87 -41.17
CA GLU A 168 24.13 -26.67 -41.60
C GLU A 168 25.28 -25.77 -42.10
N ALA A 169 26.46 -26.01 -41.55
CA ALA A 169 27.66 -25.36 -42.05
C ALA A 169 28.11 -25.96 -43.42
N ASN A 170 28.62 -25.13 -44.25
CA ASN A 170 29.23 -25.54 -45.48
C ASN A 170 30.69 -25.09 -45.56
N CYS A 171 31.36 -25.29 -46.70
CA CYS A 171 32.80 -24.98 -46.84
C CYS A 171 33.09 -23.47 -46.80
N HIS A 172 32.13 -22.58 -46.83
CA HIS A 172 32.30 -21.13 -46.83
C HIS A 172 31.37 -20.37 -45.87
N GLU A 173 30.34 -21.00 -45.33
CA GLU A 173 29.43 -20.38 -44.37
C GLU A 173 29.24 -21.28 -43.15
N LYS A 174 29.26 -20.68 -41.96
CA LYS A 174 28.95 -21.34 -40.71
C LYS A 174 27.47 -21.73 -40.66
N ALA A 175 27.09 -22.68 -39.80
CA ALA A 175 25.69 -22.95 -39.48
C ALA A 175 25.02 -21.69 -38.90
N VAL A 176 23.74 -21.51 -39.22
CA VAL A 176 22.92 -20.40 -38.67
C VAL A 176 21.92 -21.01 -37.69
N CYS A 177 21.92 -20.58 -36.45
CA CYS A 177 20.99 -21.03 -35.44
C CYS A 177 19.54 -20.66 -35.81
N GLU A 178 18.64 -21.64 -35.80
CA GLU A 178 17.23 -21.42 -36.12
C GLU A 178 16.47 -20.62 -35.05
N VAL A 179 17.02 -20.54 -33.82
CA VAL A 179 16.40 -19.81 -32.72
C VAL A 179 16.83 -18.34 -32.70
N CYS A 180 18.13 -18.06 -32.70
CA CYS A 180 18.64 -16.69 -32.55
C CYS A 180 19.12 -16.04 -33.85
N GLY A 181 19.22 -16.81 -34.95
CA GLY A 181 19.67 -16.33 -36.25
C GLY A 181 21.19 -16.05 -36.35
N SER A 182 21.96 -16.33 -35.32
CA SER A 182 23.41 -16.10 -35.32
C SER A 182 24.15 -17.25 -35.98
N ALA A 183 25.21 -16.92 -36.71
CA ALA A 183 26.14 -17.91 -37.27
C ALA A 183 27.03 -18.49 -36.15
N TYR A 184 27.19 -19.82 -36.11
CA TYR A 184 27.92 -20.50 -35.03
C TYR A 184 28.75 -21.70 -35.52
N GLY A 185 29.62 -22.20 -34.64
CA GLY A 185 30.45 -23.37 -34.91
C GLY A 185 31.54 -23.12 -35.96
N GLU A 186 32.05 -24.20 -36.52
CA GLU A 186 33.11 -24.18 -37.53
C GLU A 186 32.54 -24.39 -38.93
N LEU A 187 33.30 -24.00 -39.97
CA LEU A 187 32.99 -24.33 -41.36
C LEU A 187 33.08 -25.85 -41.55
N ASN A 188 32.24 -26.41 -42.41
CA ASN A 188 32.33 -27.81 -42.81
C ASN A 188 33.01 -27.93 -44.17
N PRO A 189 34.35 -28.23 -44.21
CA PRO A 189 35.09 -28.24 -45.44
C PRO A 189 34.67 -29.33 -46.43
N ASP A 190 33.92 -30.37 -45.92
CA ASP A 190 33.43 -31.46 -46.74
C ASP A 190 32.05 -31.22 -47.34
N ASN A 191 31.33 -30.20 -46.85
CA ASN A 191 30.03 -29.83 -47.35
C ASN A 191 30.13 -28.75 -48.43
N HIS A 192 30.37 -29.14 -49.65
CA HIS A 192 30.49 -28.21 -50.76
C HIS A 192 29.12 -27.87 -51.34
N THR A 193 28.75 -26.58 -51.23
CA THR A 193 27.54 -25.98 -51.79
C THR A 193 27.91 -24.87 -52.75
N GLY A 194 27.02 -24.57 -53.73
CA GLY A 194 27.23 -23.51 -54.70
C GLY A 194 27.75 -23.93 -56.08
N GLY A 195 27.84 -25.23 -56.32
CA GLY A 195 28.25 -25.79 -57.60
C GLY A 195 29.76 -26.00 -57.72
N THR A 196 30.20 -26.47 -58.88
CA THR A 196 31.62 -26.73 -59.16
C THR A 196 32.01 -26.19 -60.51
N GLU A 197 33.28 -25.84 -60.67
CA GLU A 197 33.92 -25.55 -61.95
C GLU A 197 35.15 -26.44 -62.17
N ILE A 198 35.42 -26.75 -63.43
CA ILE A 198 36.64 -27.45 -63.79
C ILE A 198 37.67 -26.42 -64.25
N ARG A 199 38.90 -26.48 -63.66
CA ARG A 199 40.03 -25.61 -64.03
C ARG A 199 41.22 -26.44 -64.52
N GLY A 200 41.99 -25.90 -65.43
CA GLY A 200 43.17 -26.50 -65.89
C GLY A 200 43.00 -27.68 -66.83
N ALA A 201 41.80 -27.92 -67.33
CA ALA A 201 41.60 -28.99 -68.33
C ALA A 201 42.49 -28.72 -69.60
N VAL A 202 43.09 -29.77 -70.11
CA VAL A 202 43.90 -29.75 -71.33
C VAL A 202 43.48 -30.87 -72.24
N GLU A 203 43.10 -30.55 -73.46
CA GLU A 203 42.72 -31.55 -74.45
C GLU A 203 43.91 -32.47 -74.84
N ALA A 204 43.62 -33.76 -75.04
CA ALA A 204 44.58 -34.71 -75.51
C ALA A 204 44.90 -34.42 -76.99
N THR A 205 46.17 -34.60 -77.36
CA THR A 205 46.67 -34.46 -78.71
C THR A 205 47.18 -35.83 -79.20
N CYS A 206 47.51 -35.96 -80.45
CA CYS A 206 48.10 -37.20 -80.98
C CYS A 206 49.49 -37.54 -80.41
N ASN A 207 50.16 -36.61 -79.70
CA ASN A 207 51.45 -36.78 -79.10
C ASN A 207 51.57 -36.58 -77.60
N ALA A 208 50.44 -36.19 -76.96
CA ALA A 208 50.39 -35.97 -75.50
C ALA A 208 48.98 -36.29 -74.94
N ASP A 209 48.99 -36.85 -73.75
CA ASP A 209 47.78 -37.13 -72.99
C ASP A 209 47.11 -35.80 -72.56
N GLY A 210 45.83 -35.78 -72.56
CA GLY A 210 45.04 -34.71 -72.00
C GLY A 210 44.95 -34.79 -70.50
N TYR A 211 44.43 -33.72 -69.91
CA TYR A 211 44.04 -33.66 -68.49
C TYR A 211 42.66 -33.16 -68.35
N THR A 212 41.84 -33.86 -67.56
CA THR A 212 40.39 -33.50 -67.38
C THR A 212 40.20 -32.25 -66.53
N GLY A 213 41.26 -31.75 -65.92
CA GLY A 213 41.21 -30.62 -65.02
C GLY A 213 40.82 -31.00 -63.58
N ASP A 214 41.11 -30.09 -62.66
CA ASP A 214 40.70 -30.19 -61.24
C ASP A 214 39.31 -29.57 -61.05
N THR A 215 38.52 -30.24 -60.20
CA THR A 215 37.20 -29.73 -59.86
C THR A 215 37.28 -28.83 -58.59
N TYR A 216 36.85 -27.59 -58.71
CA TYR A 216 36.85 -26.57 -57.65
C TYR A 216 35.42 -26.28 -57.25
N CYS A 217 35.17 -26.09 -55.91
CA CYS A 217 33.93 -25.58 -55.40
C CYS A 217 33.80 -24.07 -55.66
N LEU A 218 32.70 -23.63 -56.26
CA LEU A 218 32.42 -22.20 -56.55
C LEU A 218 32.08 -21.40 -55.27
N GLY A 219 31.80 -22.07 -54.15
CA GLY A 219 31.56 -21.41 -52.85
C GLY A 219 32.82 -21.02 -52.10
N SER A 220 33.99 -21.38 -52.55
CA SER A 220 35.30 -21.07 -51.92
C SER A 220 36.04 -19.96 -52.69
N VAL A 221 35.55 -18.71 -52.55
CA VAL A 221 36.29 -17.51 -53.02
C VAL A 221 36.57 -16.61 -51.83
#